data_44b97cd62c6f86b210d902c446532953
#
_entry.id   44b97cd62c6f86b210d902c446532953
#
_cell.length_a   1.000
_cell.length_b   1.000
_cell.length_c   1.000
_cell.angle_alpha   90.00
_cell.angle_beta   90.00
_cell.angle_gamma   90.00
#
_symmetry.space_group_name_H-M   'P 1'
#
loop_
_entity.id
_entity.type
_entity.pdbx_description
1 polymer ?
#
loop_
_entity_poly.entity_id
_entity_poly.type
_entity_poly.pdbx_seq_one_letter_code
_entity_poly.pdbx_strand_id
1 'polypeptide(L)'
;MKKGSIFLMMVGIIALHTSFRLPKYYPDAAHATKDSYFVVVTKSKYELQLFDGSTGEWISSYPVVFGSKDLGDKMMQGDRKTPEGTFHIIAKKSPHKWSRFMGIDYPNAESKEKFNIRKAQGLIPSNAKIGGEIGIHGVWPHEDYAIDQYQNWTEGCISTKNNYIQELFNLLPIGTTVTIQR
;
A
#
# COMPACT_ATOMS: atom_id res chain seq x y z
N MET A 1 -73.19 -0.08 7.96
CA MET A 1 -71.91 -0.82 8.03
C MET A 1 -70.79 0.12 7.54
N LYS A 2 -70.05 0.76 8.47
CA LYS A 2 -68.92 1.65 8.13
C LYS A 2 -67.66 0.88 8.20
N LYS A 3 -66.93 0.75 7.08
CA LYS A 3 -65.59 0.15 7.02
C LYS A 3 -64.56 1.18 7.46
N GLY A 4 -63.94 0.99 8.61
CA GLY A 4 -62.81 1.79 9.07
C GLY A 4 -61.52 1.35 8.37
N SER A 5 -60.86 2.28 7.68
CA SER A 5 -59.57 2.10 7.06
C SER A 5 -58.47 2.39 8.11
N ILE A 6 -57.70 1.36 8.47
CA ILE A 6 -56.56 1.52 9.36
C ILE A 6 -55.39 1.97 8.50
N PHE A 7 -54.94 3.20 8.71
CA PHE A 7 -53.75 3.78 8.08
C PHE A 7 -52.54 3.39 8.93
N LEU A 8 -51.76 2.43 8.43
CA LEU A 8 -50.52 1.96 9.09
C LEU A 8 -49.39 2.95 8.76
N MET A 9 -49.07 3.79 9.72
CA MET A 9 -47.95 4.76 9.61
C MET A 9 -46.63 4.03 9.78
N MET A 10 -45.90 3.76 8.68
CA MET A 10 -44.53 3.29 8.74
C MET A 10 -43.63 4.42 9.23
N VAL A 11 -43.16 4.32 10.47
CA VAL A 11 -42.08 5.16 10.99
C VAL A 11 -40.76 4.58 10.50
N GLY A 12 -40.22 5.22 9.47
CA GLY A 12 -38.87 4.90 8.97
C GLY A 12 -37.82 5.33 10.00
N ILE A 13 -37.19 4.36 10.64
CA ILE A 13 -36.00 4.61 11.49
C ILE A 13 -34.83 4.91 10.56
N ILE A 14 -34.51 6.20 10.39
CA ILE A 14 -33.26 6.65 9.75
C ILE A 14 -32.14 6.34 10.77
N ALA A 15 -31.44 5.21 10.58
CA ALA A 15 -30.21 4.93 11.31
C ALA A 15 -29.12 5.91 10.82
N LEU A 16 -28.90 6.98 11.57
CA LEU A 16 -27.71 7.83 11.40
C LEU A 16 -26.50 6.99 11.73
N HIS A 17 -25.82 6.51 10.72
CA HIS A 17 -24.47 5.93 10.86
C HIS A 17 -23.50 7.08 11.13
N THR A 18 -23.43 7.53 12.37
CA THR A 18 -22.31 8.34 12.83
C THR A 18 -21.09 7.44 12.87
N SER A 19 -20.29 7.46 11.82
CA SER A 19 -18.95 6.85 11.84
C SER A 19 -18.11 7.57 12.88
N PHE A 20 -18.12 7.09 14.10
CA PHE A 20 -17.27 7.55 15.18
C PHE A 20 -15.84 7.14 14.81
N ARG A 21 -15.09 8.02 14.11
CA ARG A 21 -13.66 7.83 13.93
C ARG A 21 -13.02 8.06 15.31
N LEU A 22 -12.67 6.97 15.99
CA LEU A 22 -11.77 7.06 17.14
C LEU A 22 -10.50 7.78 16.66
N PRO A 23 -9.94 8.72 17.48
CA PRO A 23 -8.65 9.31 17.15
C PRO A 23 -7.63 8.17 16.96
N LYS A 24 -6.94 8.17 15.82
CA LYS A 24 -5.86 7.20 15.57
C LYS A 24 -4.81 7.40 16.67
N TYR A 25 -4.73 6.44 17.58
CA TYR A 25 -3.64 6.41 18.54
C TYR A 25 -2.42 5.85 17.80
N TYR A 26 -1.43 6.69 17.57
CA TYR A 26 -0.12 6.25 17.16
C TYR A 26 0.77 6.20 18.39
N PRO A 27 1.42 5.08 18.71
CA PRO A 27 2.52 5.09 19.65
C PRO A 27 3.52 6.17 19.19
N ASP A 28 4.15 6.84 20.14
CA ASP A 28 4.99 8.02 19.90
C ASP A 28 5.96 7.83 18.71
N ALA A 29 5.65 8.47 17.59
CA ALA A 29 6.43 8.38 16.36
C ALA A 29 7.87 8.90 16.54
N ALA A 30 8.12 9.76 17.53
CA ALA A 30 9.45 10.30 17.82
C ALA A 30 10.42 9.25 18.40
N HIS A 31 9.90 8.17 18.98
CA HIS A 31 10.67 7.07 19.57
C HIS A 31 10.48 5.73 18.81
N ALA A 32 9.85 5.75 17.63
CA ALA A 32 9.62 4.53 16.86
C ALA A 32 10.94 3.90 16.42
N THR A 33 11.10 2.60 16.68
CA THR A 33 12.17 1.75 16.18
C THR A 33 11.70 0.98 14.95
N LYS A 34 12.64 0.33 14.23
CA LYS A 34 12.31 -0.49 13.05
C LYS A 34 11.25 -1.57 13.31
N ASP A 35 11.13 -2.02 14.56
CA ASP A 35 10.21 -3.07 14.99
C ASP A 35 8.89 -2.52 15.60
N SER A 36 8.74 -1.20 15.72
CA SER A 36 7.52 -0.57 16.26
C SER A 36 6.31 -0.77 15.36
N TYR A 37 6.53 -0.93 14.06
CA TYR A 37 5.49 -1.10 13.04
C TYR A 37 5.94 -2.07 11.97
N PHE A 38 4.96 -2.68 11.30
CA PHE A 38 5.15 -3.30 9.99
C PHE A 38 3.97 -3.00 9.08
N VAL A 39 4.18 -3.14 7.78
CA VAL A 39 3.13 -2.93 6.79
C VAL A 39 2.94 -4.17 5.91
N VAL A 40 1.68 -4.42 5.55
CA VAL A 40 1.30 -5.45 4.59
C VAL A 40 0.59 -4.78 3.42
N VAL A 41 1.10 -5.01 2.22
CA VAL A 41 0.48 -4.55 0.97
C VAL A 41 -0.19 -5.73 0.30
N THR A 42 -1.52 -5.69 0.18
CA THR A 42 -2.31 -6.69 -0.53
C THR A 42 -2.72 -6.11 -1.89
N LYS A 43 -2.03 -6.54 -2.94
CA LYS A 43 -2.20 -5.98 -4.30
C LYS A 43 -3.61 -6.16 -4.83
N SER A 44 -4.21 -7.34 -4.66
CA SER A 44 -5.58 -7.63 -5.10
C SER A 44 -6.65 -6.77 -4.45
N LYS A 45 -6.35 -6.21 -3.26
CA LYS A 45 -7.24 -5.29 -2.55
C LYS A 45 -6.91 -3.82 -2.79
N TYR A 46 -5.81 -3.51 -3.48
CA TYR A 46 -5.31 -2.15 -3.62
C TYR A 46 -5.13 -1.46 -2.26
N GLU A 47 -4.58 -2.18 -1.29
CA GLU A 47 -4.54 -1.75 0.10
C GLU A 47 -3.14 -1.94 0.70
N LEU A 48 -2.70 -0.95 1.47
CA LEU A 48 -1.58 -1.02 2.39
C LEU A 48 -2.14 -0.96 3.81
N GLN A 49 -1.86 -1.96 4.63
CA GLN A 49 -2.27 -2.04 6.02
C GLN A 49 -1.08 -1.81 6.94
N LEU A 50 -1.29 -0.99 7.97
CA LEU A 50 -0.33 -0.70 9.04
C LEU A 50 -0.69 -1.48 10.28
N PHE A 51 0.30 -2.10 10.89
CA PHE A 51 0.17 -2.90 12.11
C PHE A 51 1.15 -2.43 13.18
N ASP A 52 0.76 -2.60 14.45
CA ASP A 52 1.66 -2.49 15.59
C ASP A 52 2.64 -3.66 15.60
N GLY A 53 3.93 -3.38 15.70
CA GLY A 53 4.98 -4.39 15.63
C GLY A 53 5.09 -5.26 16.89
N SER A 54 4.60 -4.77 18.03
CA SER A 54 4.66 -5.47 19.32
C SER A 54 3.46 -6.39 19.56
N THR A 55 2.27 -5.93 19.17
CA THR A 55 1.01 -6.65 19.39
C THR A 55 0.52 -7.40 18.15
N GLY A 56 0.96 -6.99 16.97
CA GLY A 56 0.44 -7.47 15.69
C GLY A 56 -0.96 -6.93 15.36
N GLU A 57 -1.47 -5.98 16.13
CA GLU A 57 -2.80 -5.41 15.91
C GLU A 57 -2.82 -4.47 14.70
N TRP A 58 -3.91 -4.54 13.94
CA TRP A 58 -4.17 -3.60 12.85
C TRP A 58 -4.43 -2.18 13.38
N ILE A 59 -3.75 -1.20 12.78
CA ILE A 59 -3.87 0.21 13.14
C ILE A 59 -4.69 0.97 12.10
N SER A 60 -4.33 0.82 10.80
CA SER A 60 -4.94 1.60 9.73
C SER A 60 -4.76 0.94 8.36
N SER A 61 -5.59 1.36 7.41
CA SER A 61 -5.49 0.99 6.00
C SER A 61 -5.43 2.23 5.11
N TYR A 62 -4.68 2.10 4.02
CA TYR A 62 -4.44 3.15 3.04
C TYR A 62 -4.67 2.60 1.64
N PRO A 63 -5.48 3.26 0.80
CA PRO A 63 -5.62 2.87 -0.59
C PRO A 63 -4.32 3.11 -1.34
N VAL A 64 -3.96 2.16 -2.19
CA VAL A 64 -2.74 2.24 -3.01
C VAL A 64 -3.02 1.84 -4.45
N VAL A 65 -2.15 2.27 -5.36
CA VAL A 65 -2.10 1.83 -6.76
C VAL A 65 -0.69 1.41 -7.13
N PHE A 66 -0.56 0.77 -8.27
CA PHE A 66 0.67 0.14 -8.74
C PHE A 66 1.05 0.62 -10.15
N GLY A 67 1.92 -0.11 -10.85
CA GLY A 67 2.29 0.20 -12.23
C GLY A 67 1.45 -0.56 -13.25
N SER A 68 1.26 -1.85 -13.05
CA SER A 68 0.55 -2.75 -13.96
C SER A 68 -0.84 -3.10 -13.45
N LYS A 69 -1.77 -3.37 -14.38
CA LYS A 69 -3.05 -4.05 -14.05
C LYS A 69 -2.86 -5.55 -13.81
N ASP A 70 -1.78 -6.13 -14.34
CA ASP A 70 -1.35 -7.48 -13.95
C ASP A 70 -0.69 -7.42 -12.58
N LEU A 71 -1.43 -7.86 -11.57
CA LEU A 71 -1.02 -7.85 -10.17
C LEU A 71 -0.15 -9.08 -9.79
N GLY A 72 0.37 -9.83 -10.75
CA GLY A 72 1.36 -10.88 -10.50
C GLY A 72 2.69 -10.34 -9.98
N ASP A 73 3.57 -11.24 -9.54
CA ASP A 73 4.90 -10.88 -9.06
C ASP A 73 5.76 -10.24 -10.17
N LYS A 74 6.65 -9.32 -9.76
CA LYS A 74 7.61 -8.70 -10.68
C LYS A 74 8.57 -9.72 -11.25
N MET A 75 8.66 -9.77 -12.60
CA MET A 75 9.51 -10.70 -13.32
C MET A 75 10.84 -10.09 -13.76
N MET A 76 10.82 -8.83 -14.25
CA MET A 76 11.98 -8.15 -14.81
C MET A 76 11.77 -6.63 -14.85
N GLN A 77 12.82 -5.89 -15.17
CA GLN A 77 12.73 -4.44 -15.41
C GLN A 77 11.81 -4.16 -16.60
N GLY A 78 10.99 -3.13 -16.48
CA GLY A 78 10.06 -2.67 -17.53
C GLY A 78 8.71 -3.40 -17.56
N ASP A 79 8.49 -4.44 -16.75
CA ASP A 79 7.19 -5.13 -16.66
C ASP A 79 6.12 -4.34 -15.88
N ARG A 80 6.51 -3.26 -15.23
CA ARG A 80 5.69 -2.38 -14.40
C ARG A 80 4.99 -3.08 -13.23
N LYS A 81 5.34 -4.33 -12.93
CA LYS A 81 4.78 -5.08 -11.80
C LYS A 81 5.48 -4.69 -10.50
N THR A 82 4.74 -4.77 -9.41
CA THR A 82 5.25 -4.61 -8.04
C THR A 82 5.70 -5.97 -7.52
N PRO A 83 6.91 -6.08 -6.94
CA PRO A 83 7.44 -7.36 -6.45
C PRO A 83 6.62 -7.89 -5.27
N GLU A 84 6.58 -9.23 -5.15
CA GLU A 84 6.05 -9.95 -3.99
C GLU A 84 7.18 -10.49 -3.12
N GLY A 85 7.01 -10.41 -1.80
CA GLY A 85 7.96 -10.86 -0.81
C GLY A 85 7.99 -9.98 0.42
N THR A 86 9.00 -10.21 1.26
CA THR A 86 9.26 -9.40 2.45
C THR A 86 10.48 -8.52 2.21
N PHE A 87 10.32 -7.24 2.43
CA PHE A 87 11.30 -6.19 2.22
C PHE A 87 11.43 -5.31 3.46
N HIS A 88 12.42 -4.39 3.43
CA HIS A 88 12.63 -3.41 4.50
C HIS A 88 12.76 -2.01 3.89
N ILE A 89 12.30 -0.99 4.60
CA ILE A 89 12.54 0.40 4.22
C ILE A 89 14.04 0.69 4.40
N ILE A 90 14.73 1.09 3.32
CA ILE A 90 16.17 1.39 3.34
C ILE A 90 16.51 2.85 3.07
N ALA A 91 15.55 3.63 2.60
CA ALA A 91 15.75 5.03 2.28
C ALA A 91 14.47 5.84 2.45
N LYS A 92 14.62 7.08 2.91
CA LYS A 92 13.54 8.06 3.02
C LYS A 92 13.97 9.35 2.33
N LYS A 93 13.20 9.82 1.35
CA LYS A 93 13.49 11.01 0.54
C LYS A 93 12.24 11.90 0.43
N SER A 94 12.45 13.19 0.24
CA SER A 94 11.38 14.18 0.04
C SER A 94 11.50 14.83 -1.34
N PRO A 95 11.27 14.10 -2.44
CA PRO A 95 11.32 14.64 -3.78
C PRO A 95 10.15 15.60 -4.02
N HIS A 96 10.38 16.69 -4.80
CA HIS A 96 9.32 17.65 -5.12
C HIS A 96 8.14 17.03 -5.90
N LYS A 97 8.40 15.94 -6.63
CA LYS A 97 7.40 15.32 -7.52
C LYS A 97 6.33 14.52 -6.80
N TRP A 98 6.70 13.77 -5.74
CA TRP A 98 5.82 12.74 -5.14
C TRP A 98 5.67 12.91 -3.63
N SER A 99 5.75 14.13 -3.13
CA SER A 99 5.66 14.49 -1.72
C SER A 99 6.72 13.79 -0.84
N ARG A 100 6.66 12.47 -0.71
CA ARG A 100 7.59 11.61 0.05
C ARG A 100 7.84 10.33 -0.72
N PHE A 101 9.02 9.73 -0.49
CA PHE A 101 9.42 8.45 -1.05
C PHE A 101 10.13 7.62 0.02
N MET A 102 9.69 6.38 0.21
CA MET A 102 10.33 5.38 1.06
C MET A 102 10.76 4.21 0.18
N GLY A 103 12.07 4.09 -0.06
CA GLY A 103 12.65 3.00 -0.86
C GLY A 103 12.75 1.72 -0.06
N ILE A 104 12.47 0.57 -0.70
CA ILE A 104 12.64 -0.75 -0.12
C ILE A 104 13.86 -1.45 -0.70
N ASP A 105 14.36 -2.49 -0.02
CA ASP A 105 15.56 -3.26 -0.38
C ASP A 105 15.36 -4.24 -1.57
N TYR A 106 14.42 -3.92 -2.48
CA TYR A 106 14.30 -4.67 -3.74
C TYR A 106 15.37 -4.21 -4.75
N PRO A 107 16.12 -5.14 -5.40
CA PRO A 107 16.06 -6.59 -5.25
C PRO A 107 16.94 -7.10 -4.08
N ASN A 108 16.32 -7.80 -3.14
CA ASN A 108 17.02 -8.51 -2.06
C ASN A 108 17.51 -9.91 -2.55
N ALA A 109 18.05 -10.72 -1.64
CA ALA A 109 18.57 -12.05 -1.98
C ALA A 109 17.51 -12.98 -2.60
N GLU A 110 16.30 -13.02 -1.98
CA GLU A 110 15.17 -13.82 -2.46
C GLU A 110 14.71 -13.38 -3.86
N SER A 111 14.62 -12.08 -4.09
CA SER A 111 14.25 -11.51 -5.41
C SER A 111 15.25 -11.90 -6.50
N LYS A 112 16.56 -11.89 -6.17
CA LYS A 112 17.62 -12.30 -7.10
C LYS A 112 17.56 -13.79 -7.41
N GLU A 113 17.29 -14.62 -6.43
CA GLU A 113 17.11 -16.06 -6.59
C GLU A 113 15.92 -16.38 -7.51
N LYS A 114 14.74 -15.81 -7.21
CA LYS A 114 13.54 -15.93 -8.06
C LYS A 114 13.82 -15.51 -9.51
N PHE A 115 14.51 -14.38 -9.69
CA PHE A 115 14.87 -13.87 -11.00
C PHE A 115 15.78 -14.84 -11.78
N ASN A 116 16.82 -15.40 -11.11
CA ASN A 116 17.75 -16.35 -11.72
C ASN A 116 17.07 -17.68 -12.11
N ILE A 117 16.17 -18.20 -11.26
CA ILE A 117 15.37 -19.39 -11.55
C ILE A 117 14.51 -19.14 -12.80
N ARG A 118 13.78 -18.03 -12.87
CA ARG A 118 12.94 -17.67 -14.02
C ARG A 118 13.73 -17.56 -15.31
N LYS A 119 14.94 -17.01 -15.22
CA LYS A 119 15.86 -16.89 -16.35
C LYS A 119 16.35 -18.26 -16.84
N ALA A 120 16.75 -19.14 -15.91
CA ALA A 120 17.18 -20.51 -16.22
C ALA A 120 16.05 -21.35 -16.84
N GLN A 121 14.79 -21.09 -16.44
CA GLN A 121 13.60 -21.76 -16.98
C GLN A 121 13.11 -21.15 -18.31
N GLY A 122 13.74 -20.10 -18.83
CA GLY A 122 13.30 -19.42 -20.05
C GLY A 122 11.99 -18.63 -19.92
N LEU A 123 11.53 -18.35 -18.70
CA LEU A 123 10.31 -17.59 -18.41
C LEU A 123 10.49 -16.08 -18.68
N ILE A 124 11.71 -15.61 -18.72
CA ILE A 124 12.11 -14.25 -19.08
C ILE A 124 13.30 -14.28 -20.05
N PRO A 125 13.49 -13.22 -20.88
CA PRO A 125 14.61 -13.16 -21.83
C PRO A 125 15.97 -13.33 -21.14
N SER A 126 16.91 -13.96 -21.82
CA SER A 126 18.28 -14.17 -21.30
C SER A 126 19.02 -12.87 -21.01
N ASN A 127 18.73 -11.79 -21.73
CA ASN A 127 19.29 -10.45 -21.51
C ASN A 127 18.46 -9.57 -20.57
N ALA A 128 17.38 -10.10 -19.96
CA ALA A 128 16.56 -9.37 -19.00
C ALA A 128 17.39 -8.87 -17.81
N LYS A 129 17.02 -7.69 -17.30
CA LYS A 129 17.54 -7.12 -16.06
C LYS A 129 16.48 -7.23 -14.96
N ILE A 130 16.91 -7.39 -13.72
CA ILE A 130 15.97 -7.53 -12.57
C ILE A 130 15.25 -6.22 -12.25
N GLY A 131 15.91 -5.07 -12.46
CA GLY A 131 15.42 -3.75 -12.08
C GLY A 131 15.67 -3.42 -10.61
N GLY A 132 15.08 -2.32 -10.15
CA GLY A 132 15.27 -1.82 -8.77
C GLY A 132 14.47 -0.55 -8.54
N GLU A 133 14.88 0.22 -7.52
CA GLU A 133 14.29 1.52 -7.16
C GLU A 133 12.79 1.44 -6.82
N ILE A 134 12.36 0.33 -6.26
CA ILE A 134 10.98 0.13 -5.80
C ILE A 134 10.81 0.81 -4.44
N GLY A 135 9.68 1.46 -4.25
CA GLY A 135 9.35 2.14 -3.00
C GLY A 135 7.86 2.45 -2.87
N ILE A 136 7.52 3.09 -1.75
CA ILE A 136 6.20 3.63 -1.46
C ILE A 136 6.30 5.15 -1.56
N HIS A 137 5.41 5.79 -2.33
CA HIS A 137 5.45 7.24 -2.56
C HIS A 137 4.07 7.86 -2.78
N GLY A 138 4.01 9.18 -2.75
CA GLY A 138 2.81 9.93 -3.08
C GLY A 138 2.55 10.02 -4.59
N VAL A 139 1.55 10.80 -4.96
CA VAL A 139 1.22 11.15 -6.34
C VAL A 139 1.79 12.53 -6.68
N TRP A 140 1.68 12.92 -7.95
CA TRP A 140 1.93 14.31 -8.35
C TRP A 140 1.02 15.28 -7.58
N PRO A 141 1.45 16.53 -7.37
CA PRO A 141 0.59 17.52 -6.73
C PRO A 141 -0.79 17.59 -7.41
N HIS A 142 -1.85 17.58 -6.59
CA HIS A 142 -3.26 17.62 -7.03
C HIS A 142 -3.79 16.37 -7.77
N GLU A 143 -3.03 15.27 -7.81
CA GLU A 143 -3.45 14.04 -8.50
C GLU A 143 -3.91 12.91 -7.57
N ASP A 144 -4.32 13.21 -6.34
CA ASP A 144 -4.84 12.22 -5.38
C ASP A 144 -6.04 11.40 -5.94
N TYR A 145 -6.75 11.95 -6.94
CA TYR A 145 -7.84 11.25 -7.64
C TYR A 145 -7.38 9.95 -8.33
N ALA A 146 -6.11 9.84 -8.72
CA ALA A 146 -5.57 8.62 -9.33
C ALA A 146 -5.66 7.44 -8.35
N ILE A 147 -5.52 7.69 -7.06
CA ILE A 147 -5.69 6.68 -6.01
C ILE A 147 -7.16 6.30 -5.84
N ASP A 148 -8.06 7.31 -5.79
CA ASP A 148 -9.51 7.09 -5.64
C ASP A 148 -10.12 6.31 -6.80
N GLN A 149 -9.54 6.45 -7.99
CA GLN A 149 -10.00 5.79 -9.22
C GLN A 149 -9.22 4.50 -9.53
N TYR A 150 -8.33 4.03 -8.63
CA TYR A 150 -7.49 2.84 -8.83
C TYR A 150 -6.70 2.88 -10.15
N GLN A 151 -6.22 4.06 -10.54
CA GLN A 151 -5.42 4.24 -11.75
C GLN A 151 -3.97 3.82 -11.48
N ASN A 152 -3.56 2.69 -12.05
CA ASN A 152 -2.17 2.22 -12.00
C ASN A 152 -1.31 3.04 -12.95
N TRP A 153 -0.27 3.71 -12.43
CA TRP A 153 0.54 4.66 -13.20
C TRP A 153 2.06 4.52 -13.01
N THR A 154 2.52 3.81 -11.96
CA THR A 154 3.95 3.73 -11.62
C THR A 154 4.73 2.75 -12.54
N GLU A 155 6.04 2.68 -12.37
CA GLU A 155 6.89 1.68 -13.04
C GLU A 155 7.18 0.44 -12.15
N GLY A 156 6.32 0.20 -11.12
CA GLY A 156 6.39 -0.92 -10.20
C GLY A 156 6.42 -0.51 -8.73
N CYS A 157 6.49 0.78 -8.43
CA CYS A 157 6.32 1.31 -7.06
C CYS A 157 4.87 1.20 -6.59
N ILE A 158 4.70 1.39 -5.29
CA ILE A 158 3.41 1.51 -4.60
C ILE A 158 3.13 3.00 -4.41
N SER A 159 2.01 3.49 -4.93
CA SER A 159 1.62 4.90 -4.79
C SER A 159 0.37 5.05 -3.95
N THR A 160 0.35 6.06 -3.06
CA THR A 160 -0.80 6.42 -2.23
C THR A 160 -1.02 7.93 -2.23
N LYS A 161 -2.08 8.44 -1.59
CA LYS A 161 -2.35 9.88 -1.50
C LYS A 161 -1.23 10.63 -0.77
N ASN A 162 -1.06 11.90 -1.11
CA ASN A 162 0.01 12.72 -0.56
C ASN A 162 -0.07 12.91 0.96
N ASN A 163 -1.26 13.04 1.53
CA ASN A 163 -1.44 13.09 2.98
C ASN A 163 -1.10 11.76 3.66
N TYR A 164 -1.43 10.63 3.06
CA TYR A 164 -1.14 9.31 3.60
C TYR A 164 0.35 8.97 3.57
N ILE A 165 1.03 9.29 2.46
CA ILE A 165 2.48 9.07 2.42
C ILE A 165 3.23 9.97 3.41
N GLN A 166 2.77 11.18 3.68
CA GLN A 166 3.36 12.04 4.70
C GLN A 166 3.20 11.44 6.11
N GLU A 167 2.00 10.91 6.42
CA GLU A 167 1.72 10.21 7.67
C GLU A 167 2.64 9.00 7.84
N LEU A 168 2.66 8.09 6.85
CA LEU A 168 3.51 6.89 6.85
C LEU A 168 5.01 7.24 6.91
N PHE A 169 5.43 8.26 6.20
CA PHE A 169 6.82 8.72 6.20
C PHE A 169 7.26 9.19 7.59
N ASN A 170 6.42 9.89 8.32
CA ASN A 170 6.75 10.36 9.68
C ASN A 170 6.76 9.19 10.69
N LEU A 171 5.88 8.22 10.49
CA LEU A 171 5.66 7.11 11.42
C LEU A 171 6.67 5.96 11.24
N LEU A 172 6.99 5.60 10.00
CA LEU A 172 7.78 4.40 9.68
C LEU A 172 9.27 4.72 9.60
N PRO A 173 10.12 4.19 10.50
CA PRO A 173 11.58 4.37 10.43
C PRO A 173 12.23 3.49 9.34
N ILE A 174 13.50 3.75 9.06
CA ILE A 174 14.34 2.85 8.26
C ILE A 174 14.45 1.50 9.00
N GLY A 175 14.38 0.41 8.25
CA GLY A 175 14.37 -0.96 8.77
C GLY A 175 12.96 -1.53 8.98
N THR A 176 11.91 -0.73 8.90
CA THR A 176 10.51 -1.23 8.99
C THR A 176 10.24 -2.31 7.95
N THR A 177 9.64 -3.41 8.37
CA THR A 177 9.26 -4.53 7.50
C THR A 177 8.08 -4.17 6.60
N VAL A 178 8.20 -4.52 5.31
CA VAL A 178 7.18 -4.34 4.27
C VAL A 178 6.93 -5.66 3.58
N THR A 179 5.79 -6.29 3.86
CA THR A 179 5.35 -7.51 3.15
C THR A 179 4.43 -7.14 2.00
N ILE A 180 4.74 -7.61 0.80
CA ILE A 180 3.94 -7.39 -0.41
C ILE A 180 3.43 -8.73 -0.91
N GLN A 181 2.13 -8.85 -1.03
CA GLN A 181 1.45 -10.07 -1.46
C GLN A 181 0.34 -9.75 -2.49
N ARG A 182 -0.13 -10.77 -3.18
CA ARG A 182 -1.22 -10.64 -4.17
C ARG A 182 -2.57 -10.31 -3.55
#